data_f547c25c292f9c7b6873eff2e959a474
#
_entry.id   f547c25c292f9c7b6873eff2e959a474
#
_cell.length_a   1.000
_cell.length_b   1.000
_cell.length_c   1.000
_cell.angle_alpha   90.00
_cell.angle_beta   90.00
_cell.angle_gamma   90.00
#
_symmetry.space_group_name_H-M   'P 1'
#
loop_
_entity.id
_entity.type
_entity.pdbx_description
1 polymer ?
#
loop_
_entity_poly.entity_id
_entity_poly.type
_entity_poly.pdbx_seq_one_letter_code
_entity_poly.pdbx_strand_id
1 'polypeptide(L)'
;MSNEQAMIKQPQLQEKERKLSFKFDLQSYTLIFALVSIAIIFTILTGGEFVSSRNISNLFTQMSVIAILAVGMTLIIVAGHIDLSVGSIVGLTGGIAAMLQVWQGWGTPAVVLAAVVFGAVLGLWQGWWVAYRAVPAFIVTLGGMLIFRGILIGLSDGQTVAGLDASFKKIGNSYLPFVFGYILVAVAVILLFTITMRGRSKRSEMGLLVAPASIDYGKITFYSVMIFGMTYMLNRYLGVPVPFLIVVSIALLFVFVTNKTAFGRRIYAMGGNPEAAALSGINIKRNTLSVFIIMGALAGVAGVLLSARLNAATVSAGNSYELDAIAACVIGGTSLMGGKGKIFGALIGALIMASIDNGMSMMNIGAYWQYIVKGLILILAVWVDVVSKNK
;
A
#
# COMPACT_ATOMS: atom_id res chain seq x y z
N MET A 1 -3.82 -75.08 32.31
CA MET A 1 -4.79 -75.11 31.23
C MET A 1 -5.73 -73.99 31.40
N SER A 2 -5.63 -72.99 30.59
CA SER A 2 -6.65 -72.20 29.88
C SER A 2 -6.02 -70.97 29.34
N ASN A 3 -5.90 -70.93 28.02
CA ASN A 3 -5.53 -69.80 27.21
C ASN A 3 -6.61 -68.73 27.29
N GLU A 4 -6.32 -67.55 27.84
CA GLU A 4 -7.10 -66.36 27.59
C GLU A 4 -6.28 -65.48 26.64
N GLN A 5 -6.64 -65.53 25.40
CA GLN A 5 -6.16 -64.62 24.35
C GLN A 5 -6.66 -63.23 24.66
N ALA A 6 -5.76 -62.37 25.08
CA ALA A 6 -6.02 -60.94 25.16
C ALA A 6 -6.17 -60.39 23.72
N MET A 7 -7.40 -60.20 23.28
CA MET A 7 -7.72 -59.43 22.07
C MET A 7 -7.32 -57.99 22.29
N ILE A 8 -6.22 -57.62 21.66
CA ILE A 8 -5.83 -56.19 21.54
C ILE A 8 -6.89 -55.54 20.64
N LYS A 9 -7.82 -54.83 21.25
CA LYS A 9 -8.73 -53.91 20.55
C LYS A 9 -7.87 -52.83 19.87
N GLN A 10 -7.72 -52.89 18.55
CA GLN A 10 -7.24 -51.79 17.74
C GLN A 10 -8.19 -50.60 17.94
N PRO A 11 -7.69 -49.41 18.28
CA PRO A 11 -8.54 -48.23 18.30
C PRO A 11 -8.98 -47.95 16.85
N GLN A 12 -10.28 -48.07 16.61
CA GLN A 12 -10.89 -47.57 15.37
C GLN A 12 -10.58 -46.09 15.28
N LEU A 13 -9.67 -45.72 14.38
CA LEU A 13 -9.48 -44.33 13.96
C LEU A 13 -10.79 -43.90 13.32
N GLN A 14 -11.66 -43.29 14.12
CA GLN A 14 -12.78 -42.51 13.58
C GLN A 14 -12.19 -41.49 12.62
N GLU A 15 -12.37 -41.75 11.34
CA GLU A 15 -12.24 -40.76 10.28
C GLU A 15 -13.24 -39.61 10.55
N LYS A 16 -12.81 -38.69 11.41
CA LYS A 16 -13.52 -37.45 11.61
C LYS A 16 -13.45 -36.75 10.26
N GLU A 17 -14.53 -36.84 9.47
CA GLU A 17 -14.73 -35.97 8.31
C GLU A 17 -14.42 -34.54 8.73
N ARG A 18 -13.20 -34.11 8.46
CA ARG A 18 -12.85 -32.68 8.57
C ARG A 18 -13.58 -31.98 7.44
N LYS A 19 -14.84 -31.60 7.71
CA LYS A 19 -15.53 -30.61 6.88
C LYS A 19 -14.56 -29.49 6.64
N LEU A 20 -14.22 -29.27 5.38
CA LEU A 20 -13.48 -28.09 4.94
C LEU A 20 -14.27 -26.86 5.41
N SER A 21 -13.95 -26.38 6.59
CA SER A 21 -14.45 -25.09 7.06
C SER A 21 -13.83 -24.05 6.14
N PHE A 22 -14.57 -23.60 5.16
CA PHE A 22 -14.28 -22.39 4.42
C PHE A 22 -14.26 -21.26 5.44
N LYS A 23 -13.09 -20.97 6.00
CA LYS A 23 -12.89 -19.73 6.75
C LYS A 23 -12.94 -18.61 5.70
N PHE A 24 -14.14 -18.09 5.50
CA PHE A 24 -14.32 -16.85 4.79
C PHE A 24 -13.50 -15.79 5.53
N ASP A 25 -12.52 -15.21 4.88
CA ASP A 25 -11.82 -14.03 5.40
C ASP A 25 -12.79 -12.84 5.32
N LEU A 26 -13.68 -12.76 6.33
CA LEU A 26 -14.74 -11.74 6.39
C LEU A 26 -14.18 -10.33 6.17
N GLN A 27 -12.98 -10.07 6.64
CA GLN A 27 -12.32 -8.76 6.53
C GLN A 27 -12.05 -8.36 5.06
N SER A 28 -11.56 -9.29 4.25
CA SER A 28 -11.32 -9.02 2.81
C SER A 28 -12.61 -8.77 2.05
N TYR A 29 -13.71 -9.46 2.39
CA TYR A 29 -15.01 -9.21 1.76
C TYR A 29 -15.62 -7.86 2.17
N THR A 30 -15.46 -7.46 3.44
CA THR A 30 -15.92 -6.16 3.93
C THR A 30 -15.27 -5.00 3.17
N LEU A 31 -13.96 -5.10 2.88
CA LEU A 31 -13.24 -4.08 2.09
C LEU A 31 -13.77 -3.96 0.66
N ILE A 32 -13.99 -5.10 0.00
CA ILE A 32 -14.53 -5.11 -1.36
C ILE A 32 -15.96 -4.55 -1.36
N PHE A 33 -16.77 -4.93 -0.38
CA PHE A 33 -18.13 -4.40 -0.24
C PHE A 33 -18.13 -2.88 -0.02
N ALA A 34 -17.25 -2.37 0.84
CA ALA A 34 -17.10 -0.93 1.07
C ALA A 34 -16.70 -0.20 -0.22
N LEU A 35 -15.71 -0.71 -0.97
CA LEU A 35 -15.27 -0.13 -2.23
C LEU A 35 -16.40 -0.11 -3.27
N VAL A 36 -17.13 -1.21 -3.42
CA VAL A 36 -18.25 -1.32 -4.36
C VAL A 36 -19.38 -0.37 -3.96
N SER A 37 -19.70 -0.28 -2.65
CA SER A 37 -20.72 0.65 -2.14
C SER A 37 -20.36 2.10 -2.43
N ILE A 38 -19.12 2.51 -2.20
CA ILE A 38 -18.60 3.84 -2.52
C ILE A 38 -18.71 4.11 -4.02
N ALA A 39 -18.30 3.15 -4.86
CA ALA A 39 -18.38 3.29 -6.29
C ALA A 39 -19.83 3.45 -6.77
N ILE A 40 -20.78 2.69 -6.24
CA ILE A 40 -22.20 2.81 -6.55
C ILE A 40 -22.75 4.17 -6.13
N ILE A 41 -22.48 4.61 -4.88
CA ILE A 41 -22.94 5.89 -4.36
C ILE A 41 -22.47 7.04 -5.24
N PHE A 42 -21.15 7.13 -5.51
CA PHE A 42 -20.62 8.20 -6.33
C PHE A 42 -21.06 8.09 -7.80
N THR A 43 -21.27 6.88 -8.34
CA THR A 43 -21.81 6.71 -9.70
C THR A 43 -23.21 7.31 -9.80
N ILE A 44 -24.08 7.05 -8.82
CA ILE A 44 -25.43 7.63 -8.78
C ILE A 44 -25.37 9.15 -8.63
N LEU A 45 -24.57 9.64 -7.68
CA LEU A 45 -24.47 11.07 -7.37
C LEU A 45 -23.83 11.89 -8.50
N THR A 46 -22.96 11.28 -9.31
CA THR A 46 -22.29 11.95 -10.45
C THR A 46 -22.96 11.67 -11.79
N GLY A 47 -24.15 11.05 -11.82
CA GLY A 47 -24.85 10.72 -13.06
C GLY A 47 -24.10 9.75 -13.98
N GLY A 48 -23.28 8.84 -13.41
CA GLY A 48 -22.50 7.85 -14.14
C GLY A 48 -21.05 8.25 -14.42
N GLU A 49 -20.67 9.51 -14.25
CA GLU A 49 -19.32 10.00 -14.57
C GLU A 49 -18.22 9.38 -13.69
N PHE A 50 -18.54 8.95 -12.47
CA PHE A 50 -17.57 8.34 -11.56
C PHE A 50 -16.94 7.07 -12.14
N VAL A 51 -17.69 6.25 -12.87
CA VAL A 51 -17.20 5.02 -13.52
C VAL A 51 -16.77 5.23 -14.97
N SER A 52 -16.73 6.47 -15.47
CA SER A 52 -16.22 6.75 -16.81
C SER A 52 -14.76 6.33 -16.94
N SER A 53 -14.33 5.86 -18.12
CA SER A 53 -12.95 5.40 -18.36
C SER A 53 -11.91 6.48 -18.06
N ARG A 54 -12.25 7.74 -18.33
CA ARG A 54 -11.42 8.90 -18.01
C ARG A 54 -11.25 9.04 -16.50
N ASN A 55 -12.35 9.00 -15.74
CA ASN A 55 -12.28 9.18 -14.29
C ASN A 55 -11.60 8.00 -13.61
N ILE A 56 -11.86 6.75 -14.03
CA ILE A 56 -11.15 5.57 -13.52
C ILE A 56 -9.64 5.70 -13.75
N SER A 57 -9.20 6.16 -14.92
CA SER A 57 -7.77 6.40 -15.19
C SER A 57 -7.18 7.48 -14.27
N ASN A 58 -7.90 8.59 -14.07
CA ASN A 58 -7.52 9.64 -13.14
C ASN A 58 -7.45 9.12 -11.70
N LEU A 59 -8.42 8.34 -11.26
CA LEU A 59 -8.47 7.73 -9.94
C LEU A 59 -7.24 6.87 -9.68
N PHE A 60 -6.83 6.01 -10.63
CA PHE A 60 -5.61 5.19 -10.49
C PHE A 60 -4.34 6.03 -10.46
N THR A 61 -4.30 7.13 -11.20
CA THR A 61 -3.18 8.06 -11.13
C THR A 61 -3.13 8.81 -9.79
N GLN A 62 -4.29 9.23 -9.27
CA GLN A 62 -4.39 9.92 -7.97
C GLN A 62 -4.03 9.00 -6.81
N MET A 63 -4.60 7.79 -6.78
CA MET A 63 -4.32 6.84 -5.72
C MET A 63 -2.85 6.41 -5.65
N SER A 64 -2.10 6.55 -6.76
CA SER A 64 -0.73 6.03 -6.85
C SER A 64 0.20 6.63 -5.80
N VAL A 65 0.06 7.91 -5.47
CA VAL A 65 0.87 8.56 -4.43
C VAL A 65 0.52 7.99 -3.05
N ILE A 66 -0.77 7.95 -2.71
CA ILE A 66 -1.25 7.42 -1.41
C ILE A 66 -0.91 5.93 -1.29
N ALA A 67 -1.04 5.17 -2.37
CA ALA A 67 -0.74 3.74 -2.39
C ALA A 67 0.74 3.43 -2.11
N ILE A 68 1.68 4.20 -2.68
CA ILE A 68 3.11 4.07 -2.38
C ILE A 68 3.37 4.35 -0.89
N LEU A 69 2.76 5.42 -0.36
CA LEU A 69 2.88 5.75 1.06
C LEU A 69 2.26 4.69 1.96
N ALA A 70 1.11 4.12 1.57
CA ALA A 70 0.44 3.06 2.33
C ALA A 70 1.27 1.77 2.36
N VAL A 71 2.02 1.44 1.30
CA VAL A 71 2.98 0.32 1.32
C VAL A 71 4.05 0.54 2.39
N GLY A 72 4.70 1.71 2.41
CA GLY A 72 5.71 2.04 3.42
C GLY A 72 5.12 2.15 4.83
N MET A 73 3.97 2.80 4.96
CA MET A 73 3.24 2.96 6.23
C MET A 73 2.81 1.61 6.81
N THR A 74 2.47 0.63 5.98
CA THR A 74 2.19 -0.74 6.45
C THR A 74 3.41 -1.33 7.16
N LEU A 75 4.64 -1.12 6.67
CA LEU A 75 5.85 -1.62 7.32
C LEU A 75 6.10 -0.89 8.66
N ILE A 76 5.91 0.43 8.68
CA ILE A 76 6.04 1.26 9.89
C ILE A 76 5.04 0.80 10.96
N ILE A 77 3.75 0.66 10.61
CA ILE A 77 2.71 0.28 11.56
C ILE A 77 2.88 -1.17 12.01
N VAL A 78 3.18 -2.10 11.10
CA VAL A 78 3.47 -3.50 11.45
C VAL A 78 4.67 -3.61 12.39
N ALA A 79 5.68 -2.73 12.26
CA ALA A 79 6.81 -2.65 13.18
C ALA A 79 6.46 -2.03 14.55
N GLY A 80 5.22 -1.57 14.78
CA GLY A 80 4.77 -0.95 16.03
C GLY A 80 5.05 0.55 16.12
N HIS A 81 5.21 1.23 14.99
CA HIS A 81 5.49 2.67 14.94
C HIS A 81 4.44 3.42 14.11
N ILE A 82 4.39 4.74 14.25
CA ILE A 82 3.58 5.65 13.41
C ILE A 82 4.51 6.73 12.89
N ASP A 83 4.39 7.05 11.59
CA ASP A 83 5.15 8.11 10.94
C ASP A 83 4.20 9.19 10.42
N LEU A 84 4.21 10.35 11.09
CA LEU A 84 3.40 11.51 10.75
C LEU A 84 4.09 12.47 9.78
N SER A 85 5.33 12.21 9.40
CA SER A 85 6.12 13.12 8.57
C SER A 85 6.05 12.84 7.08
N VAL A 86 5.50 11.69 6.70
CA VAL A 86 5.56 11.17 5.32
C VAL A 86 5.02 12.16 4.28
N GLY A 87 3.94 12.89 4.60
CA GLY A 87 3.41 13.92 3.73
C GLY A 87 4.37 15.11 3.54
N SER A 88 5.05 15.53 4.60
CA SER A 88 6.08 16.58 4.52
C SER A 88 7.34 16.09 3.80
N ILE A 89 7.74 14.82 3.92
CA ILE A 89 8.83 14.23 3.14
C ILE A 89 8.46 14.22 1.65
N VAL A 90 7.23 13.84 1.28
CA VAL A 90 6.72 13.90 -0.10
C VAL A 90 6.82 15.33 -0.65
N GLY A 91 6.34 16.31 0.11
CA GLY A 91 6.43 17.72 -0.29
C GLY A 91 7.87 18.19 -0.49
N LEU A 92 8.74 17.89 0.47
CA LEU A 92 10.13 18.34 0.45
C LEU A 92 10.94 17.65 -0.66
N THR A 93 10.81 16.32 -0.84
CA THR A 93 11.53 15.59 -1.87
C THR A 93 11.06 15.96 -3.28
N GLY A 94 9.74 16.17 -3.45
CA GLY A 94 9.17 16.69 -4.70
C GLY A 94 9.60 18.13 -4.98
N GLY A 95 9.70 18.97 -3.93
CA GLY A 95 10.23 20.33 -4.01
C GLY A 95 11.69 20.37 -4.44
N ILE A 96 12.54 19.57 -3.78
CA ILE A 96 13.97 19.45 -4.15
C ILE A 96 14.11 18.94 -5.60
N ALA A 97 13.32 17.92 -5.99
CA ALA A 97 13.33 17.44 -7.37
C ALA A 97 13.01 18.56 -8.36
N ALA A 98 11.98 19.35 -8.11
CA ALA A 98 11.61 20.48 -8.96
C ALA A 98 12.71 21.56 -9.01
N MET A 99 13.28 21.92 -7.85
CA MET A 99 14.35 22.94 -7.76
C MET A 99 15.61 22.48 -8.50
N LEU A 100 16.06 21.24 -8.31
CA LEU A 100 17.22 20.71 -9.01
C LEU A 100 17.02 20.69 -10.53
N GLN A 101 15.82 20.39 -10.99
CA GLN A 101 15.53 20.37 -12.41
C GLN A 101 15.40 21.77 -13.01
N VAL A 102 14.55 22.62 -12.40
CA VAL A 102 14.18 23.94 -12.98
C VAL A 102 15.27 24.97 -12.74
N TRP A 103 15.87 24.99 -11.55
CA TRP A 103 16.87 26.01 -11.21
C TRP A 103 18.30 25.62 -11.54
N GLN A 104 18.62 24.30 -11.46
CA GLN A 104 19.97 23.80 -11.67
C GLN A 104 20.15 23.05 -13.00
N GLY A 105 19.06 22.81 -13.74
CA GLY A 105 19.11 22.13 -15.04
C GLY A 105 19.49 20.65 -14.99
N TRP A 106 19.29 19.98 -13.86
CA TRP A 106 19.64 18.56 -13.75
C TRP A 106 18.72 17.69 -14.60
N GLY A 107 19.29 16.68 -15.23
CA GLY A 107 18.52 15.69 -16.01
C GLY A 107 17.62 14.83 -15.12
N THR A 108 16.46 14.44 -15.65
CA THR A 108 15.42 13.67 -14.94
C THR A 108 15.94 12.44 -14.15
N PRO A 109 16.81 11.56 -14.69
CA PRO A 109 17.28 10.41 -13.91
C PRO A 109 18.05 10.79 -12.65
N ALA A 110 18.89 11.84 -12.73
CA ALA A 110 19.67 12.34 -11.60
C ALA A 110 18.76 12.96 -10.53
N VAL A 111 17.75 13.72 -10.96
CA VAL A 111 16.76 14.34 -10.07
C VAL A 111 15.93 13.29 -9.32
N VAL A 112 15.47 12.26 -10.03
CA VAL A 112 14.70 11.14 -9.42
C VAL A 112 15.56 10.42 -8.38
N LEU A 113 16.82 10.09 -8.74
CA LEU A 113 17.73 9.44 -7.80
C LEU A 113 18.00 10.33 -6.57
N ALA A 114 18.26 11.62 -6.78
CA ALA A 114 18.49 12.58 -5.71
C ALA A 114 17.29 12.65 -4.75
N ALA A 115 16.06 12.74 -5.26
CA ALA A 115 14.85 12.79 -4.45
C ALA A 115 14.66 11.51 -3.60
N VAL A 116 14.88 10.33 -4.19
CA VAL A 116 14.76 9.05 -3.48
C VAL A 116 15.84 8.90 -2.42
N VAL A 117 17.09 9.21 -2.75
CA VAL A 117 18.21 9.15 -1.79
C VAL A 117 18.01 10.15 -0.66
N PHE A 118 17.59 11.38 -0.98
CA PHE A 118 17.31 12.39 0.04
C PHE A 118 16.16 11.96 0.96
N GLY A 119 15.08 11.41 0.40
CA GLY A 119 14.00 10.81 1.20
C GLY A 119 14.51 9.70 2.14
N ALA A 120 15.38 8.80 1.63
CA ALA A 120 16.01 7.76 2.45
C ALA A 120 16.88 8.34 3.57
N VAL A 121 17.61 9.45 3.33
CA VAL A 121 18.41 10.16 4.35
C VAL A 121 17.52 10.77 5.43
N LEU A 122 16.37 11.36 5.06
CA LEU A 122 15.40 11.86 6.03
C LEU A 122 14.83 10.71 6.89
N GLY A 123 14.51 9.58 6.27
CA GLY A 123 14.10 8.36 6.96
C GLY A 123 15.20 7.80 7.87
N LEU A 124 16.46 7.83 7.43
CA LEU A 124 17.63 7.45 8.25
C LEU A 124 17.73 8.34 9.49
N TRP A 125 17.61 9.67 9.32
CA TRP A 125 17.65 10.62 10.43
C TRP A 125 16.56 10.34 11.46
N GLN A 126 15.32 10.18 11.04
CA GLN A 126 14.20 9.84 11.94
C GLN A 126 14.38 8.48 12.59
N GLY A 127 14.70 7.46 11.79
CA GLY A 127 14.92 6.11 12.28
C GLY A 127 16.06 6.02 13.30
N TRP A 128 17.09 6.87 13.20
CA TRP A 128 18.17 6.92 14.18
C TRP A 128 17.68 7.44 15.55
N TRP A 129 16.86 8.51 15.57
CA TRP A 129 16.28 9.00 16.83
C TRP A 129 15.39 7.95 17.50
N VAL A 130 14.56 7.28 16.69
CA VAL A 130 13.64 6.25 17.21
C VAL A 130 14.39 5.01 17.67
N ALA A 131 15.29 4.48 16.83
CA ALA A 131 15.93 3.19 17.07
C ALA A 131 17.08 3.24 18.08
N TYR A 132 17.88 4.32 18.08
CA TYR A 132 19.10 4.38 18.88
C TYR A 132 19.00 5.34 20.06
N ARG A 133 18.15 6.36 19.98
CA ARG A 133 17.93 7.31 21.07
C ARG A 133 16.64 7.03 21.84
N ALA A 134 15.87 6.03 21.42
CA ALA A 134 14.62 5.60 22.05
C ALA A 134 13.57 6.71 22.22
N VAL A 135 13.62 7.74 21.36
CA VAL A 135 12.59 8.77 21.32
C VAL A 135 11.33 8.17 20.69
N PRO A 136 10.13 8.35 21.27
CA PRO A 136 8.89 7.83 20.69
C PRO A 136 8.71 8.26 19.23
N ALA A 137 8.37 7.31 18.36
CA ALA A 137 8.32 7.54 16.92
C ALA A 137 7.37 8.70 16.54
N PHE A 138 6.20 8.80 17.20
CA PHE A 138 5.23 9.86 16.89
C PHE A 138 5.78 11.25 17.20
N ILE A 139 6.62 11.41 18.25
CA ILE A 139 7.26 12.70 18.58
C ILE A 139 8.31 13.08 17.53
N VAL A 140 9.17 12.10 17.16
CA VAL A 140 10.20 12.34 16.13
C VAL A 140 9.57 12.71 14.79
N THR A 141 8.52 12.00 14.40
CA THR A 141 7.89 12.22 13.09
C THR A 141 6.99 13.45 13.08
N LEU A 142 6.35 13.79 14.20
CA LEU A 142 5.63 15.08 14.35
C LEU A 142 6.60 16.27 14.26
N GLY A 143 7.73 16.20 14.97
CA GLY A 143 8.80 17.18 14.83
C GLY A 143 9.36 17.24 13.41
N GLY A 144 9.60 16.07 12.81
CA GLY A 144 10.03 15.93 11.41
C GLY A 144 9.04 16.56 10.42
N MET A 145 7.74 16.37 10.62
CA MET A 145 6.70 16.98 9.81
C MET A 145 6.84 18.51 9.74
N LEU A 146 7.07 19.15 10.89
CA LEU A 146 7.24 20.59 10.96
C LEU A 146 8.58 21.05 10.37
N ILE A 147 9.67 20.34 10.68
CA ILE A 147 11.02 20.65 10.18
C ILE A 147 11.05 20.54 8.65
N PHE A 148 10.57 19.44 8.08
CA PHE A 148 10.63 19.21 6.63
C PHE A 148 9.71 20.18 5.86
N ARG A 149 8.56 20.53 6.44
CA ARG A 149 7.68 21.56 5.90
C ARG A 149 8.36 22.93 5.94
N GLY A 150 8.99 23.27 7.06
CA GLY A 150 9.74 24.52 7.21
C GLY A 150 10.90 24.63 6.22
N ILE A 151 11.67 23.53 6.04
CA ILE A 151 12.76 23.48 5.04
C ILE A 151 12.21 23.71 3.62
N LEU A 152 11.10 23.06 3.25
CA LEU A 152 10.48 23.25 1.93
C LEU A 152 10.10 24.71 1.71
N ILE A 153 9.42 25.33 2.68
CA ILE A 153 9.00 26.74 2.59
C ILE A 153 10.23 27.65 2.48
N GLY A 154 11.25 27.43 3.31
CA GLY A 154 12.47 28.24 3.31
C GLY A 154 13.27 28.13 2.01
N LEU A 155 13.41 26.92 1.45
CA LEU A 155 14.13 26.72 0.19
C LEU A 155 13.40 27.28 -1.04
N SER A 156 12.06 27.31 -1.01
CA SER A 156 11.23 27.82 -2.10
C SER A 156 10.80 29.27 -1.95
N ASP A 157 11.17 29.95 -0.86
CA ASP A 157 10.63 31.26 -0.46
C ASP A 157 9.09 31.28 -0.48
N GLY A 158 8.46 30.16 -0.14
CA GLY A 158 7.00 29.99 -0.19
C GLY A 158 6.41 29.91 -1.60
N GLN A 159 7.23 29.88 -2.64
CA GLN A 159 6.79 29.91 -4.03
C GLN A 159 6.58 28.50 -4.58
N THR A 160 5.72 28.41 -5.61
CA THR A 160 5.54 27.19 -6.39
C THR A 160 6.62 27.11 -7.46
N VAL A 161 7.37 26.01 -7.47
CA VAL A 161 8.34 25.72 -8.53
C VAL A 161 7.63 24.96 -9.64
N ALA A 162 7.46 25.60 -10.80
CA ALA A 162 6.75 25.06 -11.96
C ALA A 162 7.66 25.01 -13.20
N GLY A 163 7.20 24.36 -14.27
CA GLY A 163 7.95 24.28 -15.52
C GLY A 163 8.90 23.09 -15.61
N LEU A 164 8.52 21.95 -15.01
CA LEU A 164 9.29 20.70 -15.08
C LEU A 164 9.43 20.20 -16.53
N ASP A 165 10.54 19.52 -16.82
CA ASP A 165 10.84 18.98 -18.13
C ASP A 165 9.79 17.98 -18.62
N ALA A 166 9.65 17.85 -19.94
CA ALA A 166 8.75 16.88 -20.56
C ALA A 166 9.08 15.44 -20.14
N SER A 167 10.37 15.11 -19.97
CA SER A 167 10.83 13.79 -19.51
C SER A 167 10.41 13.50 -18.07
N PHE A 168 10.41 14.49 -17.19
CA PHE A 168 9.95 14.35 -15.80
C PHE A 168 8.43 14.22 -15.73
N LYS A 169 7.70 15.04 -16.47
CA LYS A 169 6.23 14.97 -16.56
C LYS A 169 5.71 13.61 -17.01
N LYS A 170 6.46 12.91 -17.88
CA LYS A 170 6.09 11.55 -18.31
C LYS A 170 5.98 10.56 -17.14
N ILE A 171 6.73 10.75 -16.06
CA ILE A 171 6.64 9.85 -14.89
C ILE A 171 5.24 9.87 -14.28
N GLY A 172 4.62 11.05 -14.21
CA GLY A 172 3.29 11.25 -13.60
C GLY A 172 2.10 11.21 -14.55
N ASN A 173 2.33 11.44 -15.85
CA ASN A 173 1.26 11.72 -16.82
C ASN A 173 1.32 10.87 -18.09
N SER A 174 2.21 9.87 -18.18
CA SER A 174 2.24 8.98 -19.35
C SER A 174 1.43 7.71 -19.15
N TYR A 175 1.11 7.10 -20.28
CA TYR A 175 0.32 5.89 -20.37
C TYR A 175 1.02 4.86 -21.22
N LEU A 176 0.86 3.59 -20.92
CA LEU A 176 1.31 2.52 -21.79
C LEU A 176 0.44 2.44 -23.03
N PRO A 177 1.05 2.22 -24.22
CA PRO A 177 0.27 1.88 -25.41
C PRO A 177 -0.66 0.68 -25.17
N PHE A 178 -1.85 0.69 -25.79
CA PHE A 178 -2.91 -0.28 -25.54
C PHE A 178 -2.47 -1.75 -25.64
N VAL A 179 -1.60 -2.06 -26.60
CA VAL A 179 -1.08 -3.42 -26.81
C VAL A 179 -0.31 -3.91 -25.58
N PHE A 180 0.54 -3.06 -24.99
CA PHE A 180 1.31 -3.42 -23.80
C PHE A 180 0.43 -3.66 -22.58
N GLY A 181 -0.70 -2.95 -22.46
CA GLY A 181 -1.69 -3.22 -21.42
C GLY A 181 -2.23 -4.65 -21.51
N TYR A 182 -2.59 -5.12 -22.70
CA TYR A 182 -3.07 -6.50 -22.89
C TYR A 182 -1.98 -7.55 -22.73
N ILE A 183 -0.73 -7.24 -23.11
CA ILE A 183 0.42 -8.12 -22.84
C ILE A 183 0.60 -8.30 -21.32
N LEU A 184 0.50 -7.22 -20.54
CA LEU A 184 0.59 -7.28 -19.08
C LEU A 184 -0.55 -8.14 -18.49
N VAL A 185 -1.77 -8.05 -19.01
CA VAL A 185 -2.88 -8.92 -18.62
C VAL A 185 -2.54 -10.38 -18.89
N ALA A 186 -2.08 -10.70 -20.11
CA ALA A 186 -1.71 -12.06 -20.47
C ALA A 186 -0.63 -12.62 -19.53
N VAL A 187 0.42 -11.84 -19.26
CA VAL A 187 1.48 -12.22 -18.32
C VAL A 187 0.93 -12.42 -16.91
N ALA A 188 0.08 -11.51 -16.42
CA ALA A 188 -0.53 -11.61 -15.08
C ALA A 188 -1.40 -12.88 -14.96
N VAL A 189 -2.21 -13.19 -15.98
CA VAL A 189 -3.04 -14.40 -16.01
C VAL A 189 -2.20 -15.67 -16.04
N ILE A 190 -1.14 -15.72 -16.86
CA ILE A 190 -0.20 -16.85 -16.91
C ILE A 190 0.49 -17.03 -15.55
N LEU A 191 0.94 -15.96 -14.92
CA LEU A 191 1.55 -16.01 -13.60
C LEU A 191 0.54 -16.50 -12.54
N LEU A 192 -0.68 -15.97 -12.54
CA LEU A 192 -1.74 -16.41 -11.63
C LEU A 192 -2.03 -17.90 -11.78
N PHE A 193 -2.16 -18.36 -13.03
CA PHE A 193 -2.36 -19.79 -13.34
C PHE A 193 -1.19 -20.64 -12.83
N THR A 194 0.05 -20.28 -13.19
CA THR A 194 1.23 -21.05 -12.83
C THR A 194 1.46 -21.10 -11.33
N ILE A 195 1.27 -19.99 -10.61
CA ILE A 195 1.42 -19.94 -9.14
C ILE A 195 0.36 -20.82 -8.47
N THR A 196 -0.90 -20.74 -8.93
CA THR A 196 -2.00 -21.51 -8.36
C THR A 196 -1.79 -23.01 -8.60
N MET A 197 -1.43 -23.40 -9.83
CA MET A 197 -1.21 -24.81 -10.18
C MET A 197 0.02 -25.40 -9.47
N ARG A 198 1.15 -24.68 -9.42
CA ARG A 198 2.32 -25.09 -8.64
C ARG A 198 2.02 -25.22 -7.14
N GLY A 199 1.23 -24.29 -6.60
CA GLY A 199 0.80 -24.38 -5.20
C GLY A 199 -0.07 -25.62 -4.94
N ARG A 200 -0.95 -25.97 -5.88
CA ARG A 200 -1.79 -27.16 -5.85
C ARG A 200 -0.95 -28.46 -5.89
N SER A 201 -0.01 -28.55 -6.86
CA SER A 201 0.88 -29.72 -7.02
C SER A 201 1.68 -29.98 -5.74
N LYS A 202 2.32 -28.93 -5.19
CA LYS A 202 3.08 -29.05 -3.93
C LYS A 202 2.24 -29.51 -2.75
N ARG A 203 0.99 -29.05 -2.62
CA ARG A 203 0.10 -29.51 -1.55
C ARG A 203 -0.26 -30.99 -1.73
N SER A 204 -0.53 -31.41 -2.96
CA SER A 204 -0.81 -32.81 -3.29
C SER A 204 0.39 -33.72 -2.99
N GLU A 205 1.61 -33.30 -3.38
CA GLU A 205 2.86 -34.00 -3.10
C GLU A 205 3.14 -34.14 -1.59
N MET A 206 2.73 -33.17 -0.77
CA MET A 206 2.85 -33.22 0.70
C MET A 206 1.72 -34.00 1.38
N GLY A 207 0.82 -34.65 0.63
CA GLY A 207 -0.33 -35.36 1.18
C GLY A 207 -1.39 -34.49 1.85
N LEU A 208 -1.37 -33.16 1.59
CA LEU A 208 -2.33 -32.23 2.15
C LEU A 208 -3.64 -32.26 1.35
N LEU A 209 -4.76 -32.03 2.04
CA LEU A 209 -6.06 -31.89 1.39
C LEU A 209 -6.03 -30.77 0.34
N VAL A 210 -6.35 -31.10 -0.89
CA VAL A 210 -6.44 -30.14 -2.00
C VAL A 210 -7.91 -29.94 -2.35
N ALA A 211 -8.34 -28.68 -2.38
CA ALA A 211 -9.71 -28.33 -2.78
C ALA A 211 -10.01 -28.81 -4.21
N PRO A 212 -11.29 -29.02 -4.58
CA PRO A 212 -11.66 -29.35 -5.95
C PRO A 212 -11.05 -28.38 -6.96
N ALA A 213 -10.57 -28.90 -8.09
CA ALA A 213 -9.92 -28.08 -9.12
C ALA A 213 -10.83 -26.95 -9.65
N SER A 214 -12.14 -27.19 -9.67
CA SER A 214 -13.16 -26.19 -10.07
C SER A 214 -13.10 -24.91 -9.26
N ILE A 215 -12.77 -24.98 -7.96
CA ILE A 215 -12.63 -23.79 -7.09
C ILE A 215 -11.41 -22.96 -7.51
N ASP A 216 -10.28 -23.62 -7.78
CA ASP A 216 -9.07 -22.92 -8.20
C ASP A 216 -9.22 -22.31 -9.60
N TYR A 217 -9.84 -23.05 -10.54
CA TYR A 217 -10.19 -22.49 -11.86
C TYR A 217 -11.19 -21.35 -11.76
N GLY A 218 -12.21 -21.45 -10.92
CA GLY A 218 -13.17 -20.38 -10.68
C GLY A 218 -12.50 -19.09 -10.18
N LYS A 219 -11.55 -19.21 -9.24
CA LYS A 219 -10.75 -18.06 -8.76
C LYS A 219 -9.89 -17.46 -9.87
N ILE A 220 -9.19 -18.29 -10.65
CA ILE A 220 -8.35 -17.82 -11.76
C ILE A 220 -9.21 -17.07 -12.76
N THR A 221 -10.34 -17.64 -13.17
CA THR A 221 -11.27 -17.00 -14.12
C THR A 221 -11.78 -15.67 -13.58
N PHE A 222 -12.22 -15.62 -12.32
CA PHE A 222 -12.73 -14.40 -11.70
C PHE A 222 -11.67 -13.29 -11.68
N TYR A 223 -10.45 -13.57 -11.21
CA TYR A 223 -9.38 -12.57 -11.21
C TYR A 223 -8.94 -12.17 -12.61
N SER A 224 -8.91 -13.12 -13.56
CA SER A 224 -8.58 -12.83 -14.95
C SER A 224 -9.59 -11.89 -15.60
N VAL A 225 -10.90 -12.12 -15.38
CA VAL A 225 -11.97 -11.25 -15.87
C VAL A 225 -11.87 -9.85 -15.24
N MET A 226 -11.59 -9.75 -13.94
CA MET A 226 -11.39 -8.47 -13.27
C MET A 226 -10.19 -7.69 -13.84
N ILE A 227 -9.03 -8.33 -13.98
CA ILE A 227 -7.82 -7.68 -14.52
C ILE A 227 -8.06 -7.25 -15.97
N PHE A 228 -8.66 -8.13 -16.78
CA PHE A 228 -8.99 -7.81 -18.18
C PHE A 228 -9.99 -6.65 -18.27
N GLY A 229 -11.09 -6.70 -17.52
CA GLY A 229 -12.11 -5.66 -17.49
C GLY A 229 -11.55 -4.29 -17.08
N MET A 230 -10.68 -4.27 -16.04
CA MET A 230 -10.01 -3.05 -15.62
C MET A 230 -9.09 -2.51 -16.70
N THR A 231 -8.26 -3.35 -17.31
CA THR A 231 -7.36 -2.93 -18.39
C THR A 231 -8.14 -2.48 -19.63
N TYR A 232 -9.25 -3.15 -19.96
CA TYR A 232 -10.15 -2.74 -21.04
C TYR A 232 -10.70 -1.33 -20.78
N MET A 233 -11.17 -1.03 -19.56
CA MET A 233 -11.66 0.30 -19.18
C MET A 233 -10.56 1.36 -19.31
N LEU A 234 -9.34 1.08 -18.84
CA LEU A 234 -8.21 1.99 -18.95
C LEU A 234 -7.82 2.23 -20.42
N ASN A 235 -7.82 1.19 -21.24
CA ASN A 235 -7.51 1.27 -22.66
C ASN A 235 -8.60 2.03 -23.47
N ARG A 236 -9.82 2.17 -22.95
CA ARG A 236 -10.84 3.03 -23.59
C ARG A 236 -10.56 4.52 -23.45
N TYR A 237 -9.58 4.90 -22.62
CA TYR A 237 -9.15 6.30 -22.50
C TYR A 237 -7.76 6.50 -23.15
N LEU A 238 -6.67 6.37 -22.41
CA LEU A 238 -5.30 6.57 -22.91
C LEU A 238 -4.40 5.36 -22.73
N GLY A 239 -4.88 4.31 -22.07
CA GLY A 239 -4.12 3.13 -21.70
C GLY A 239 -3.87 3.05 -20.20
N VAL A 240 -2.99 2.14 -19.80
CA VAL A 240 -2.65 1.93 -18.38
C VAL A 240 -1.71 3.06 -17.91
N PRO A 241 -2.07 3.83 -16.86
CA PRO A 241 -1.23 4.90 -16.34
C PRO A 241 0.12 4.38 -15.81
N VAL A 242 1.22 5.00 -16.19
CA VAL A 242 2.56 4.66 -15.68
C VAL A 242 2.66 4.79 -14.16
N PRO A 243 2.06 5.81 -13.50
CA PRO A 243 1.98 5.87 -12.05
C PRO A 243 1.44 4.59 -11.40
N PHE A 244 0.38 4.03 -11.97
CA PHE A 244 -0.21 2.79 -11.46
C PHE A 244 0.73 1.59 -11.60
N LEU A 245 1.51 1.51 -12.69
CA LEU A 245 2.53 0.45 -12.86
C LEU A 245 3.65 0.55 -11.84
N ILE A 246 4.06 1.78 -11.50
CA ILE A 246 5.04 2.01 -10.42
C ILE A 246 4.50 1.45 -9.11
N VAL A 247 3.23 1.74 -8.77
CA VAL A 247 2.57 1.18 -7.58
C VAL A 247 2.56 -0.34 -7.60
N VAL A 248 2.13 -0.95 -8.71
CA VAL A 248 2.06 -2.42 -8.84
C VAL A 248 3.45 -3.04 -8.66
N SER A 249 4.49 -2.44 -9.26
CA SER A 249 5.88 -2.92 -9.13
C SER A 249 6.37 -2.84 -7.68
N ILE A 250 6.15 -1.71 -7.01
CA ILE A 250 6.49 -1.52 -5.59
C ILE A 250 5.69 -2.50 -4.72
N ALA A 251 4.40 -2.64 -4.96
CA ALA A 251 3.55 -3.54 -4.20
C ALA A 251 4.00 -5.01 -4.33
N LEU A 252 4.29 -5.48 -5.52
CA LEU A 252 4.80 -6.84 -5.75
C LEU A 252 6.15 -7.07 -5.05
N LEU A 253 7.06 -6.09 -5.12
CA LEU A 253 8.34 -6.12 -4.40
C LEU A 253 8.10 -6.26 -2.89
N PHE A 254 7.25 -5.43 -2.30
CA PHE A 254 7.03 -5.44 -0.85
C PHE A 254 6.14 -6.60 -0.39
N VAL A 255 5.24 -7.12 -1.21
CA VAL A 255 4.57 -8.41 -0.96
C VAL A 255 5.60 -9.54 -0.89
N PHE A 256 6.58 -9.57 -1.80
CA PHE A 256 7.67 -10.53 -1.75
C PHE A 256 8.54 -10.34 -0.50
N VAL A 257 8.96 -9.10 -0.21
CA VAL A 257 9.79 -8.76 0.96
C VAL A 257 9.10 -9.18 2.26
N THR A 258 7.83 -8.84 2.44
CA THR A 258 7.09 -9.13 3.67
C THR A 258 6.81 -10.62 3.87
N ASN A 259 6.48 -11.36 2.78
CA ASN A 259 6.04 -12.74 2.90
C ASN A 259 7.17 -13.77 2.74
N LYS A 260 8.27 -13.43 2.05
CA LYS A 260 9.28 -14.40 1.65
C LYS A 260 10.68 -14.16 2.24
N THR A 261 10.94 -12.95 2.77
CA THR A 261 12.28 -12.63 3.30
C THR A 261 12.38 -12.73 4.82
N ALA A 262 13.61 -12.86 5.33
CA ALA A 262 13.87 -12.80 6.77
C ALA A 262 13.54 -11.41 7.35
N PHE A 263 13.73 -10.35 6.55
CA PHE A 263 13.42 -8.98 6.95
C PHE A 263 11.91 -8.83 7.25
N GLY A 264 11.04 -9.29 6.35
CA GLY A 264 9.61 -9.28 6.59
C GLY A 264 9.24 -10.02 7.88
N ARG A 265 9.71 -11.27 8.05
CA ARG A 265 9.42 -12.04 9.27
C ARG A 265 9.86 -11.32 10.55
N ARG A 266 11.03 -10.65 10.54
CA ARG A 266 11.53 -9.88 11.67
C ARG A 266 10.65 -8.68 12.01
N ILE A 267 10.15 -7.95 11.01
CA ILE A 267 9.25 -6.80 11.21
C ILE A 267 7.95 -7.26 11.88
N TYR A 268 7.33 -8.34 11.40
CA TYR A 268 6.11 -8.87 12.02
C TYR A 268 6.34 -9.39 13.44
N ALA A 269 7.48 -10.05 13.67
CA ALA A 269 7.83 -10.55 15.00
C ALA A 269 8.05 -9.40 16.01
N MET A 270 8.84 -8.38 15.63
CA MET A 270 9.12 -7.25 16.51
C MET A 270 7.88 -6.39 16.80
N GLY A 271 6.97 -6.27 15.84
CA GLY A 271 5.73 -5.54 16.07
C GLY A 271 4.69 -6.32 16.87
N GLY A 272 4.76 -7.66 16.86
CA GLY A 272 3.89 -8.50 17.68
C GLY A 272 4.31 -8.56 19.15
N ASN A 273 5.59 -8.78 19.42
CA ASN A 273 6.19 -8.74 20.73
C ASN A 273 7.69 -8.39 20.63
N PRO A 274 8.06 -7.13 20.87
CA PRO A 274 9.44 -6.67 20.76
C PRO A 274 10.41 -7.38 21.71
N GLU A 275 9.97 -7.71 22.93
CA GLU A 275 10.82 -8.38 23.93
C GLU A 275 11.14 -9.81 23.51
N ALA A 276 10.12 -10.59 23.13
CA ALA A 276 10.31 -11.94 22.64
C ALA A 276 11.15 -11.97 21.34
N ALA A 277 10.97 -11.00 20.46
CA ALA A 277 11.76 -10.86 19.24
C ALA A 277 13.24 -10.58 19.57
N ALA A 278 13.51 -9.71 20.54
CA ALA A 278 14.89 -9.42 21.00
C ALA A 278 15.54 -10.66 21.61
N LEU A 279 14.83 -11.40 22.49
CA LEU A 279 15.31 -12.65 23.07
C LEU A 279 15.58 -13.74 22.01
N SER A 280 14.86 -13.70 20.88
CA SER A 280 15.08 -14.58 19.72
C SER A 280 16.24 -14.11 18.82
N GLY A 281 17.05 -13.12 19.24
CA GLY A 281 18.21 -12.63 18.50
C GLY A 281 17.89 -11.63 17.39
N ILE A 282 16.66 -11.10 17.31
CA ILE A 282 16.31 -10.07 16.33
C ILE A 282 16.85 -8.71 16.79
N ASN A 283 17.68 -8.08 15.97
CA ASN A 283 18.16 -6.73 16.25
C ASN A 283 17.05 -5.71 15.96
N ILE A 284 16.31 -5.32 17.01
CA ILE A 284 15.18 -4.38 16.92
C ILE A 284 15.63 -3.04 16.34
N LYS A 285 16.75 -2.46 16.85
CA LYS A 285 17.27 -1.16 16.43
C LYS A 285 17.54 -1.10 14.93
N ARG A 286 18.25 -2.11 14.40
CA ARG A 286 18.60 -2.16 12.97
C ARG A 286 17.35 -2.31 12.09
N ASN A 287 16.39 -3.15 12.52
CA ASN A 287 15.15 -3.34 11.73
C ASN A 287 14.28 -2.08 11.76
N THR A 288 14.12 -1.43 12.92
CA THR A 288 13.42 -0.13 13.03
C THR A 288 14.06 0.92 12.12
N LEU A 289 15.38 1.09 12.18
CA LEU A 289 16.10 2.02 11.30
C LEU A 289 15.82 1.74 9.82
N SER A 290 15.91 0.46 9.43
CA SER A 290 15.67 0.04 8.03
C SER A 290 14.25 0.36 7.55
N VAL A 291 13.24 0.19 8.40
CA VAL A 291 11.84 0.49 8.07
C VAL A 291 11.64 1.98 7.81
N PHE A 292 12.25 2.86 8.63
CA PHE A 292 12.20 4.30 8.41
C PHE A 292 12.96 4.74 7.14
N ILE A 293 14.12 4.14 6.85
CA ILE A 293 14.86 4.41 5.59
C ILE A 293 14.00 4.05 4.38
N ILE A 294 13.38 2.88 4.40
CA ILE A 294 12.48 2.42 3.33
C ILE A 294 11.29 3.37 3.18
N MET A 295 10.68 3.78 4.30
CA MET A 295 9.56 4.73 4.27
C MET A 295 9.97 6.06 3.64
N GLY A 296 11.11 6.61 4.04
CA GLY A 296 11.64 7.84 3.48
C GLY A 296 11.94 7.73 1.99
N ALA A 297 12.53 6.60 1.53
CA ALA A 297 12.77 6.34 0.12
C ALA A 297 11.46 6.27 -0.69
N LEU A 298 10.45 5.57 -0.18
CA LEU A 298 9.12 5.50 -0.81
C LEU A 298 8.42 6.86 -0.83
N ALA A 299 8.56 7.67 0.22
CA ALA A 299 8.08 9.04 0.23
C ALA A 299 8.81 9.90 -0.82
N GLY A 300 10.11 9.65 -1.07
CA GLY A 300 10.87 10.27 -2.16
C GLY A 300 10.29 9.92 -3.54
N VAL A 301 10.00 8.63 -3.79
CA VAL A 301 9.32 8.19 -5.02
C VAL A 301 7.94 8.85 -5.17
N ALA A 302 7.17 8.90 -4.08
CA ALA A 302 5.85 9.53 -4.06
C ALA A 302 5.93 11.04 -4.34
N GLY A 303 6.98 11.73 -3.84
CA GLY A 303 7.23 13.15 -4.09
C GLY A 303 7.54 13.43 -5.56
N VAL A 304 8.40 12.63 -6.18
CA VAL A 304 8.66 12.69 -7.63
C VAL A 304 7.38 12.51 -8.42
N LEU A 305 6.59 11.49 -8.06
CA LEU A 305 5.36 11.17 -8.77
C LEU A 305 4.31 12.28 -8.65
N LEU A 306 4.17 12.87 -7.44
CA LEU A 306 3.26 13.98 -7.19
C LEU A 306 3.65 15.23 -8.00
N SER A 307 4.92 15.62 -7.95
CA SER A 307 5.43 16.81 -8.67
C SER A 307 5.35 16.61 -10.18
N ALA A 308 5.64 15.40 -10.68
CA ALA A 308 5.50 15.06 -12.10
C ALA A 308 4.05 15.15 -12.57
N ARG A 309 3.10 14.67 -11.75
CA ARG A 309 1.67 14.71 -12.05
C ARG A 309 1.14 16.15 -12.06
N LEU A 310 1.51 16.95 -11.09
CA LEU A 310 1.06 18.35 -10.96
C LEU A 310 1.82 19.31 -11.90
N ASN A 311 2.91 18.85 -12.51
CA ASN A 311 3.87 19.68 -13.25
C ASN A 311 4.39 20.87 -12.43
N ALA A 312 4.39 20.71 -11.11
CA ALA A 312 4.81 21.75 -10.16
C ALA A 312 5.08 21.12 -8.79
N ALA A 313 5.91 21.79 -8.00
CA ALA A 313 6.04 21.52 -6.58
C ALA A 313 5.54 22.74 -5.80
N THR A 314 4.50 22.53 -5.00
CA THR A 314 3.90 23.56 -4.16
C THR A 314 4.28 23.36 -2.70
N VAL A 315 4.28 24.41 -1.90
CA VAL A 315 4.55 24.32 -0.45
C VAL A 315 3.48 23.52 0.30
N SER A 316 2.28 23.37 -0.27
CA SER A 316 1.20 22.55 0.28
C SER A 316 1.23 21.09 -0.20
N ALA A 317 2.18 20.72 -1.07
CA ALA A 317 2.29 19.36 -1.59
C ALA A 317 2.42 18.34 -0.44
N GLY A 318 1.69 17.23 -0.55
CA GLY A 318 1.69 16.18 0.46
C GLY A 318 0.99 16.50 1.78
N ASN A 319 0.26 17.60 1.87
CA ASN A 319 -0.47 17.96 3.11
C ASN A 319 -1.54 16.91 3.42
N SER A 320 -1.56 16.42 4.66
CA SER A 320 -2.47 15.38 5.18
C SER A 320 -2.30 13.98 4.53
N TYR A 321 -1.28 13.74 3.70
CA TYR A 321 -1.05 12.42 3.10
C TYR A 321 -0.62 11.36 4.12
N GLU A 322 -0.05 11.77 5.25
CA GLU A 322 0.19 10.90 6.40
C GLU A 322 -1.12 10.30 6.93
N LEU A 323 -2.17 11.10 7.05
CA LEU A 323 -3.48 10.65 7.53
C LEU A 323 -4.14 9.72 6.51
N ASP A 324 -4.06 10.05 5.22
CA ASP A 324 -4.57 9.21 4.14
C ASP A 324 -3.86 7.85 4.09
N ALA A 325 -2.53 7.83 4.28
CA ALA A 325 -1.74 6.59 4.31
C ALA A 325 -2.05 5.73 5.54
N ILE A 326 -2.20 6.34 6.73
CA ILE A 326 -2.61 5.63 7.96
C ILE A 326 -4.02 5.08 7.79
N ALA A 327 -4.98 5.90 7.35
CA ALA A 327 -6.36 5.47 7.10
C ALA A 327 -6.41 4.31 6.10
N ALA A 328 -5.66 4.38 5.00
CA ALA A 328 -5.55 3.31 4.02
C ALA A 328 -5.04 2.00 4.63
N CYS A 329 -4.02 2.06 5.49
CA CYS A 329 -3.48 0.90 6.19
C CYS A 329 -4.50 0.30 7.16
N VAL A 330 -5.17 1.13 7.98
CA VAL A 330 -6.13 0.66 9.00
C VAL A 330 -7.38 0.09 8.35
N ILE A 331 -7.97 0.80 7.38
CA ILE A 331 -9.07 0.28 6.56
C ILE A 331 -8.65 -1.04 5.91
N GLY A 332 -7.42 -1.12 5.37
CA GLY A 332 -6.84 -2.32 4.78
C GLY A 332 -6.56 -3.46 5.75
N GLY A 333 -6.86 -3.30 7.05
CA GLY A 333 -6.73 -4.32 8.09
C GLY A 333 -5.34 -4.42 8.71
N THR A 334 -4.51 -3.38 8.59
CA THR A 334 -3.25 -3.26 9.34
C THR A 334 -3.56 -2.81 10.77
N SER A 335 -3.06 -3.56 11.75
CA SER A 335 -3.29 -3.27 13.16
C SER A 335 -2.36 -2.16 13.66
N LEU A 336 -2.92 -1.11 14.26
CA LEU A 336 -2.14 -0.05 14.91
C LEU A 336 -1.32 -0.52 16.12
N MET A 337 -1.66 -1.69 16.69
CA MET A 337 -0.87 -2.32 17.75
C MET A 337 0.39 -3.04 17.23
N GLY A 338 0.62 -3.06 15.92
CA GLY A 338 1.72 -3.77 15.29
C GLY A 338 1.47 -5.26 15.03
N GLY A 339 2.44 -5.93 14.43
CA GLY A 339 2.50 -7.37 14.20
C GLY A 339 1.50 -7.94 13.18
N LYS A 340 0.56 -7.14 12.67
CA LYS A 340 -0.47 -7.59 11.71
C LYS A 340 -0.70 -6.53 10.64
N GLY A 341 -0.71 -6.95 9.39
CA GLY A 341 -0.98 -6.08 8.23
C GLY A 341 -0.70 -6.81 6.92
N LYS A 342 -1.32 -6.35 5.84
CA LYS A 342 -1.13 -6.89 4.50
C LYS A 342 -0.98 -5.72 3.51
N ILE A 343 0.07 -5.76 2.70
CA ILE A 343 0.29 -4.75 1.64
C ILE A 343 -0.93 -4.64 0.72
N PHE A 344 -1.49 -5.76 0.31
CA PHE A 344 -2.67 -5.78 -0.56
C PHE A 344 -3.88 -5.10 0.08
N GLY A 345 -4.10 -5.30 1.39
CA GLY A 345 -5.15 -4.62 2.13
C GLY A 345 -4.97 -3.10 2.11
N ALA A 346 -3.75 -2.63 2.37
CA ALA A 346 -3.41 -1.20 2.34
C ALA A 346 -3.62 -0.57 0.95
N LEU A 347 -3.38 -1.31 -0.14
CA LEU A 347 -3.68 -0.84 -1.50
C LEU A 347 -5.17 -0.66 -1.74
N ILE A 348 -6.01 -1.60 -1.25
CA ILE A 348 -7.47 -1.45 -1.33
C ILE A 348 -7.91 -0.26 -0.48
N GLY A 349 -7.35 -0.09 0.71
CA GLY A 349 -7.60 1.08 1.56
C GLY A 349 -7.20 2.39 0.87
N ALA A 350 -6.07 2.43 0.19
CA ALA A 350 -5.64 3.58 -0.61
C ALA A 350 -6.60 3.88 -1.77
N LEU A 351 -7.13 2.85 -2.42
CA LEU A 351 -8.14 3.00 -3.46
C LEU A 351 -9.45 3.55 -2.87
N ILE A 352 -9.86 3.10 -1.68
CA ILE A 352 -11.05 3.62 -0.97
C ILE A 352 -10.85 5.10 -0.65
N MET A 353 -9.74 5.50 -0.04
CA MET A 353 -9.45 6.90 0.28
C MET A 353 -9.42 7.78 -0.98
N ALA A 354 -8.73 7.34 -2.03
CA ALA A 354 -8.69 8.06 -3.30
C ALA A 354 -10.08 8.13 -3.98
N SER A 355 -10.92 7.10 -3.86
CA SER A 355 -12.28 7.10 -4.38
C SER A 355 -13.16 8.13 -3.70
N ILE A 356 -13.01 8.30 -2.39
CA ILE A 356 -13.74 9.31 -1.61
C ILE A 356 -13.30 10.71 -2.03
N ASP A 357 -11.98 10.97 -2.11
CA ASP A 357 -11.44 12.26 -2.54
C ASP A 357 -11.86 12.61 -3.96
N ASN A 358 -11.76 11.64 -4.87
CA ASN A 358 -12.14 11.83 -6.26
C ASN A 358 -13.65 12.09 -6.41
N GLY A 359 -14.47 11.28 -5.74
CA GLY A 359 -15.92 11.44 -5.77
C GLY A 359 -16.39 12.77 -5.21
N MET A 360 -15.84 13.20 -4.06
CA MET A 360 -16.14 14.52 -3.47
C MET A 360 -15.69 15.67 -4.40
N SER A 361 -14.53 15.54 -5.02
CA SER A 361 -14.01 16.52 -5.97
C SER A 361 -14.89 16.62 -7.22
N MET A 362 -15.40 15.50 -7.75
CA MET A 362 -16.32 15.48 -8.88
C MET A 362 -17.66 16.17 -8.58
N MET A 363 -18.11 16.08 -7.33
CA MET A 363 -19.31 16.76 -6.83
C MET A 363 -19.05 18.23 -6.48
N ASN A 364 -17.85 18.73 -6.74
CA ASN A 364 -17.42 20.09 -6.37
C ASN A 364 -17.56 20.40 -4.86
N ILE A 365 -17.39 19.38 -4.01
CA ILE A 365 -17.42 19.53 -2.56
C ILE A 365 -16.13 20.22 -2.11
N GLY A 366 -16.29 21.32 -1.37
CA GLY A 366 -15.16 22.13 -0.92
C GLY A 366 -14.16 21.35 -0.06
N ALA A 367 -12.88 21.74 -0.13
CA ALA A 367 -11.77 21.06 0.55
C ALA A 367 -12.00 20.89 2.06
N TYR A 368 -12.68 21.84 2.72
CA TYR A 368 -12.98 21.75 4.16
C TYR A 368 -13.84 20.54 4.51
N TRP A 369 -14.82 20.17 3.68
CA TRP A 369 -15.60 18.96 3.85
C TRP A 369 -14.76 17.69 3.66
N GLN A 370 -13.82 17.71 2.72
CA GLN A 370 -12.91 16.59 2.49
C GLN A 370 -12.07 16.31 3.75
N TYR A 371 -11.55 17.35 4.43
CA TYR A 371 -10.84 17.20 5.71
C TYR A 371 -11.73 16.63 6.81
N ILE A 372 -12.98 17.11 6.94
CA ILE A 372 -13.93 16.60 7.94
C ILE A 372 -14.21 15.11 7.70
N VAL A 373 -14.53 14.73 6.47
CA VAL A 373 -14.85 13.34 6.11
C VAL A 373 -13.64 12.42 6.33
N LYS A 374 -12.44 12.83 5.92
CA LYS A 374 -11.20 12.06 6.17
C LYS A 374 -10.94 11.84 7.66
N GLY A 375 -11.10 12.88 8.48
CA GLY A 375 -10.95 12.78 9.93
C GLY A 375 -11.94 11.80 10.55
N LEU A 376 -13.20 11.87 10.15
CA LEU A 376 -14.24 10.94 10.61
C LEU A 376 -13.95 9.49 10.18
N ILE A 377 -13.53 9.28 8.94
CA ILE A 377 -13.17 7.96 8.42
C ILE A 377 -12.00 7.37 9.22
N LEU A 378 -10.96 8.17 9.50
CA LEU A 378 -9.83 7.72 10.29
C LEU A 378 -10.25 7.29 11.69
N ILE A 379 -11.07 8.09 12.39
CA ILE A 379 -11.57 7.77 13.73
C ILE A 379 -12.39 6.48 13.69
N LEU A 380 -13.32 6.34 12.74
CA LEU A 380 -14.16 5.16 12.61
C LEU A 380 -13.34 3.91 12.28
N ALA A 381 -12.36 4.01 11.39
CA ALA A 381 -11.48 2.90 11.02
C ALA A 381 -10.68 2.40 12.25
N VAL A 382 -10.12 3.32 13.03
CA VAL A 382 -9.39 2.99 14.26
C VAL A 382 -10.32 2.39 15.31
N TRP A 383 -11.50 2.95 15.50
CA TRP A 383 -12.49 2.42 16.43
C TRP A 383 -12.88 0.98 16.11
N VAL A 384 -13.16 0.69 14.83
CA VAL A 384 -13.47 -0.68 14.39
C VAL A 384 -12.29 -1.63 14.64
N ASP A 385 -11.03 -1.21 14.38
CA ASP A 385 -9.83 -2.03 14.68
C ASP A 385 -9.74 -2.36 16.18
N VAL A 386 -9.96 -1.39 17.06
CA VAL A 386 -9.92 -1.57 18.52
C VAL A 386 -11.04 -2.50 19.00
N VAL A 387 -12.28 -2.28 18.56
CA VAL A 387 -13.44 -3.09 18.98
C VAL A 387 -13.33 -4.53 18.49
N SER A 388 -12.80 -4.74 17.27
CA SER A 388 -12.65 -6.09 16.70
C SER A 388 -11.64 -6.97 17.44
N LYS A 389 -10.75 -6.38 18.24
CA LYS A 389 -9.72 -7.10 19.03
C LYS A 389 -10.13 -7.40 20.45
N ASN A 390 -11.11 -6.67 20.96
CA ASN A 390 -11.65 -6.89 22.30
C ASN A 390 -12.73 -8.01 22.35
N LYS A 391 -13.01 -8.61 21.19
CA LYS A 391 -13.82 -9.81 21.03
C LYS A 391 -12.93 -11.02 20.74
#